data_18e95e14126c272630c5ad2f156713f0
#
_entry.id   18e95e14126c272630c5ad2f156713f0
#
_cell.length_a   1.000
_cell.length_b   1.000
_cell.length_c   1.000
_cell.angle_alpha   90.00
_cell.angle_beta   90.00
_cell.angle_gamma   90.00
#
_symmetry.space_group_name_H-M   'P 1'
#
loop_
_entity.id
_entity.type
_entity.pdbx_description
1 polymer ?
#
loop_
_entity_poly.entity_id
_entity_poly.type
_entity_poly.pdbx_seq_one_letter_code
_entity_poly.pdbx_strand_id
1 'polypeptide(L)'
;MTAKGKFLVTLIVLGLLGFGIVRWKDQLFPAPGGSQSAPAAGAKPVTEKIGDMQAIISKLLAADREAQAVGAAAIPPVKGVSGYKLDQFNGKPLVIFPINVWPGWAPIIVANNGLEPNDQSLFTKFGFYVKLTIVDDPVKNRDLYASGQSPIMWATLDMVALFAPELAKDSRTIPNVPMQVDFSAGGDGVVARGDIRSINDLKKVNGVKKRVVVAQNSPSHYFIMSLLLDAKIDPDDVDFVWAADAPAAAKIFVQDKSADAFVGFAPDIYTISDMDKSTHLVLTTASANRRIADVWAVRNDFVKDHPEIVQGLVQGILQGVDLVRKNPALAAEQLSKAYGLPIDDCKAMVGADGGVATGDAHLTNYRENSNFFFEPMNPANFEIIYTSAAGIYKMLGAIDTIVPASQVKYTKALENLRDAFKDSKDLSQPMFKPGMSFSTLEAPTNQILSRSVNFTFKPNSSELDAEYDANIPKYLDEIGKLAGGFGNAYIVVEGNTDASRRGVVPEDLVIQFSYDRADAVKKAILAKYKFNPDQFKVVGNGWKNPLANCTDPGNPEHNRANRRVEVKVFPFESD
;
A
#
# COMPACT_ATOMS: atom_id res chain seq x y z
N MET A 1 24.00 6.15 24.84
CA MET A 1 23.23 7.00 25.82
C MET A 1 24.05 7.27 27.06
N THR A 2 24.13 8.53 27.45
CA THR A 2 24.75 8.89 28.74
C THR A 2 23.86 8.43 29.89
N ALA A 3 24.45 8.21 31.09
CA ALA A 3 23.68 7.82 32.28
C ALA A 3 22.46 8.73 32.55
N LYS A 4 22.57 10.04 32.20
CA LYS A 4 21.46 11.01 32.27
C LYS A 4 20.33 10.72 31.29
N GLY A 5 20.64 10.21 30.08
CA GLY A 5 19.62 9.82 29.09
C GLY A 5 18.83 8.57 29.50
N LYS A 6 19.49 7.57 30.09
CA LYS A 6 18.83 6.38 30.65
C LYS A 6 17.90 6.76 31.81
N PHE A 7 18.35 7.65 32.68
CA PHE A 7 17.54 8.11 33.80
C PHE A 7 16.29 8.89 33.36
N LEU A 8 16.40 9.72 32.30
CA LEU A 8 15.27 10.48 31.76
C LEU A 8 14.23 9.54 31.11
N VAL A 9 14.66 8.55 30.34
CA VAL A 9 13.77 7.56 29.73
C VAL A 9 13.07 6.72 30.80
N THR A 10 13.79 6.28 31.84
CA THR A 10 13.19 5.55 32.95
C THR A 10 12.17 6.40 33.69
N LEU A 11 12.42 7.69 33.88
CA LEU A 11 11.46 8.62 34.50
C LEU A 11 10.21 8.85 33.65
N ILE A 12 10.35 8.93 32.32
CA ILE A 12 9.22 9.06 31.40
C ILE A 12 8.37 7.77 31.41
N VAL A 13 8.99 6.61 31.36
CA VAL A 13 8.28 5.31 31.43
C VAL A 13 7.59 5.14 32.78
N LEU A 14 8.24 5.47 33.87
CA LEU A 14 7.64 5.42 35.20
C LEU A 14 6.54 6.48 35.38
N GLY A 15 6.70 7.66 34.77
CA GLY A 15 5.67 8.71 34.74
C GLY A 15 4.44 8.30 33.96
N LEU A 16 4.60 7.65 32.80
CA LEU A 16 3.50 7.13 31.99
C LEU A 16 2.78 5.96 32.67
N LEU A 17 3.53 5.05 33.28
CA LEU A 17 2.95 3.97 34.08
C LEU A 17 2.23 4.50 35.32
N GLY A 18 2.82 5.48 36.03
CA GLY A 18 2.19 6.14 37.17
C GLY A 18 0.94 6.91 36.78
N PHE A 19 0.94 7.62 35.65
CA PHE A 19 -0.22 8.34 35.12
C PHE A 19 -1.34 7.39 34.70
N GLY A 20 -1.01 6.27 34.05
CA GLY A 20 -1.98 5.23 33.71
C GLY A 20 -2.63 4.62 34.96
N ILE A 21 -1.85 4.28 35.98
CA ILE A 21 -2.36 3.74 37.24
C ILE A 21 -3.24 4.75 37.98
N VAL A 22 -2.85 6.03 38.03
CA VAL A 22 -3.63 7.07 38.72
C VAL A 22 -4.94 7.41 37.99
N ARG A 23 -4.92 7.44 36.65
CA ARG A 23 -6.09 7.78 35.83
C ARG A 23 -7.12 6.67 35.75
N TRP A 24 -6.68 5.40 35.85
CA TRP A 24 -7.55 4.22 35.76
C TRP A 24 -7.52 3.34 37.00
N LYS A 25 -7.10 3.88 38.16
CA LYS A 25 -6.98 3.13 39.41
C LYS A 25 -8.29 2.43 39.79
N ASP A 26 -9.43 3.11 39.57
CA ASP A 26 -10.76 2.59 39.92
C ASP A 26 -11.26 1.50 38.96
N GLN A 27 -10.67 1.40 37.77
CA GLN A 27 -10.91 0.32 36.81
C GLN A 27 -9.93 -0.85 36.97
N LEU A 28 -8.70 -0.57 37.38
CA LEU A 28 -7.66 -1.58 37.61
C LEU A 28 -7.79 -2.25 39.00
N PHE A 29 -8.36 -1.52 39.98
CA PHE A 29 -8.56 -2.01 41.36
C PHE A 29 -9.98 -1.62 41.82
N PRO A 30 -11.04 -2.30 41.32
CA PRO A 30 -12.40 -2.02 41.74
C PRO A 30 -12.61 -2.34 43.22
N ALA A 31 -13.26 -1.44 43.93
CA ALA A 31 -13.63 -1.65 45.31
C ALA A 31 -14.61 -2.83 45.43
N PRO A 32 -14.50 -3.67 46.45
CA PRO A 32 -15.40 -4.80 46.63
C PRO A 32 -16.84 -4.31 46.91
N GLY A 33 -17.76 -4.50 45.96
CA GLY A 33 -19.18 -4.27 46.19
C GLY A 33 -19.97 -3.40 45.21
N GLY A 34 -19.38 -2.95 44.10
CA GLY A 34 -20.09 -2.17 43.06
C GLY A 34 -20.64 -3.05 41.95
N SER A 35 -21.94 -2.94 41.63
CA SER A 35 -22.57 -3.61 40.52
C SER A 35 -21.91 -3.20 39.21
N GLN A 36 -21.32 -4.14 38.46
CA GLN A 36 -20.76 -3.94 37.15
C GLN A 36 -21.88 -3.62 36.15
N SER A 37 -21.91 -2.39 35.63
CA SER A 37 -22.57 -2.13 34.36
C SER A 37 -21.71 -2.74 33.25
N ALA A 38 -22.32 -3.57 32.39
CA ALA A 38 -21.66 -4.17 31.24
C ALA A 38 -21.04 -3.08 30.35
N PRO A 39 -19.80 -3.28 29.84
CA PRO A 39 -19.18 -2.32 28.94
C PRO A 39 -19.97 -2.25 27.63
N ALA A 40 -20.07 -1.06 27.06
CA ALA A 40 -20.68 -0.86 25.74
C ALA A 40 -19.95 -1.72 24.71
N ALA A 41 -20.73 -2.45 23.89
CA ALA A 41 -20.21 -3.30 22.84
C ALA A 41 -19.35 -2.46 21.89
N GLY A 42 -18.03 -2.77 21.80
CA GLY A 42 -17.10 -2.11 20.89
C GLY A 42 -15.85 -1.50 21.52
N ALA A 43 -15.75 -1.40 22.84
CA ALA A 43 -14.51 -0.89 23.47
C ALA A 43 -13.52 -2.05 23.74
N LYS A 44 -12.34 -1.99 23.18
CA LYS A 44 -11.24 -2.91 23.50
C LYS A 44 -10.92 -2.87 25.01
N PRO A 45 -10.62 -4.01 25.64
CA PRO A 45 -10.22 -4.05 27.05
C PRO A 45 -8.99 -3.18 27.33
N VAL A 46 -8.92 -2.58 28.51
CA VAL A 46 -7.78 -1.72 28.92
C VAL A 46 -6.43 -2.48 28.88
N THR A 47 -6.45 -3.78 29.17
CA THR A 47 -5.28 -4.66 29.09
C THR A 47 -4.78 -4.84 27.66
N GLU A 48 -5.66 -4.84 26.66
CA GLU A 48 -5.32 -4.91 25.23
C GLU A 48 -4.64 -3.61 24.77
N LYS A 49 -5.18 -2.46 25.14
CA LYS A 49 -4.54 -1.14 24.84
C LYS A 49 -3.18 -0.95 25.51
N ILE A 50 -2.95 -1.54 26.68
CA ILE A 50 -1.65 -1.53 27.35
C ILE A 50 -0.66 -2.44 26.63
N GLY A 51 -1.11 -3.59 26.14
CA GLY A 51 -0.32 -4.53 25.32
C GLY A 51 0.14 -3.88 24.02
N ASP A 52 -0.80 -3.24 23.30
CA ASP A 52 -0.51 -2.50 22.07
C ASP A 52 0.53 -1.39 22.30
N MET A 53 0.39 -0.62 23.38
CA MET A 53 1.32 0.45 23.73
C MET A 53 2.70 -0.07 24.13
N GLN A 54 2.77 -1.22 24.82
CA GLN A 54 4.04 -1.87 25.14
C GLN A 54 4.76 -2.41 23.90
N ALA A 55 4.02 -2.94 22.93
CA ALA A 55 4.57 -3.39 21.66
C ALA A 55 5.19 -2.23 20.86
N ILE A 56 4.51 -1.06 20.80
CA ILE A 56 5.08 0.15 20.20
C ILE A 56 6.31 0.62 20.95
N ILE A 57 6.24 0.72 22.28
CA ILE A 57 7.37 1.17 23.09
C ILE A 57 8.56 0.23 22.87
N SER A 58 8.34 -1.08 22.78
CA SER A 58 9.38 -2.06 22.50
C SER A 58 9.96 -1.89 21.09
N LYS A 59 9.13 -1.68 20.06
CA LYS A 59 9.56 -1.36 18.69
C LYS A 59 10.30 -0.03 18.63
N LEU A 60 9.76 1.02 19.28
CA LEU A 60 10.42 2.33 19.35
C LEU A 60 11.76 2.28 20.09
N LEU A 61 11.88 1.47 21.13
CA LEU A 61 13.14 1.27 21.87
C LEU A 61 14.12 0.39 21.09
N ALA A 62 13.65 -0.62 20.36
CA ALA A 62 14.51 -1.42 19.47
C ALA A 62 15.04 -0.60 18.29
N ALA A 63 14.26 0.36 17.78
CA ALA A 63 14.65 1.31 16.74
C ALA A 63 15.59 2.42 17.24
N ASP A 64 15.95 2.44 18.53
CA ASP A 64 16.75 3.53 19.15
C ASP A 64 18.19 3.64 18.64
N ARG A 65 18.63 2.71 17.82
CA ARG A 65 19.99 2.75 17.25
C ARG A 65 20.12 3.66 16.03
N GLU A 66 19.02 3.99 15.31
CA GLU A 66 19.10 4.68 14.01
C GLU A 66 17.94 5.62 13.69
N ALA A 67 17.08 5.98 14.65
CA ALA A 67 15.97 6.90 14.41
C ALA A 67 16.48 8.34 14.24
N GLN A 68 17.12 8.61 13.11
CA GLN A 68 17.46 9.96 12.66
C GLN A 68 16.72 10.25 11.37
N ALA A 69 16.19 11.48 11.25
CA ALA A 69 15.74 11.97 9.97
C ALA A 69 16.92 11.95 8.99
N VAL A 70 16.74 11.31 7.85
CA VAL A 70 17.72 11.30 6.76
C VAL A 70 17.37 12.39 5.77
N GLY A 71 18.35 13.03 5.18
CA GLY A 71 18.10 14.00 4.11
C GLY A 71 17.47 13.31 2.88
N ALA A 72 16.79 14.07 2.02
CA ALA A 72 16.29 13.61 0.72
C ALA A 72 17.48 13.28 -0.21
N ALA A 73 18.31 12.32 0.18
CA ALA A 73 19.44 11.89 -0.61
C ALA A 73 18.98 10.87 -1.65
N ALA A 74 19.65 10.86 -2.79
CA ALA A 74 19.56 9.75 -3.74
C ALA A 74 19.77 8.42 -3.02
N ILE A 75 19.17 7.34 -3.55
CA ILE A 75 19.34 5.99 -3.02
C ILE A 75 20.85 5.72 -2.86
N PRO A 76 21.30 5.28 -1.67
CA PRO A 76 22.71 4.94 -1.51
C PRO A 76 23.14 3.95 -2.58
N PRO A 77 24.30 4.12 -3.23
CA PRO A 77 24.79 3.17 -4.22
C PRO A 77 25.00 1.80 -3.56
N VAL A 78 24.88 0.73 -4.37
CA VAL A 78 25.19 -0.62 -3.92
C VAL A 78 26.65 -0.68 -3.48
N LYS A 79 26.90 -1.12 -2.25
CA LYS A 79 28.27 -1.12 -1.64
C LYS A 79 29.23 -2.12 -2.28
N GLY A 80 28.75 -3.06 -3.05
CA GLY A 80 29.56 -4.03 -3.76
C GLY A 80 28.75 -5.25 -4.19
N VAL A 81 29.17 -5.89 -5.28
CA VAL A 81 28.55 -7.11 -5.81
C VAL A 81 29.53 -8.26 -5.68
N SER A 82 29.08 -9.38 -5.09
CA SER A 82 29.82 -10.63 -5.00
C SER A 82 29.00 -11.80 -5.53
N GLY A 83 29.61 -12.94 -5.76
CA GLY A 83 28.89 -14.20 -6.00
C GLY A 83 28.05 -14.57 -4.77
N TYR A 84 26.89 -15.19 -5.00
CA TYR A 84 26.06 -15.68 -3.89
C TYR A 84 26.73 -16.87 -3.19
N LYS A 85 26.35 -17.08 -1.91
CA LYS A 85 26.70 -18.27 -1.15
C LYS A 85 25.46 -19.13 -1.00
N LEU A 86 25.61 -20.42 -1.20
CA LEU A 86 24.60 -21.41 -0.92
C LEU A 86 25.15 -22.40 0.10
N ASP A 87 24.86 -22.11 1.36
CA ASP A 87 25.27 -22.94 2.48
C ASP A 87 24.52 -24.29 2.46
N GLN A 88 24.90 -25.20 3.35
CA GLN A 88 24.23 -26.47 3.51
C GLN A 88 23.75 -26.66 4.95
N PHE A 89 22.61 -27.32 5.06
CA PHE A 89 22.07 -27.79 6.35
C PHE A 89 21.63 -29.27 6.16
N ASN A 90 22.10 -30.15 7.03
CA ASN A 90 21.84 -31.60 6.94
C ASN A 90 22.13 -32.19 5.53
N GLY A 91 23.19 -31.73 4.87
CA GLY A 91 23.62 -32.21 3.55
C GLY A 91 22.77 -31.75 2.36
N LYS A 92 21.84 -30.80 2.56
CA LYS A 92 21.03 -30.17 1.50
C LYS A 92 21.29 -28.66 1.45
N PRO A 93 21.05 -28.03 0.29
CA PRO A 93 21.14 -26.57 0.16
C PRO A 93 20.31 -25.84 1.23
N LEU A 94 20.87 -24.76 1.79
CA LEU A 94 20.22 -23.86 2.73
C LEU A 94 20.04 -22.49 2.09
N VAL A 95 18.80 -22.11 1.81
CA VAL A 95 18.44 -20.82 1.24
C VAL A 95 18.18 -19.82 2.35
N ILE A 96 18.95 -18.74 2.38
CA ILE A 96 18.68 -17.59 3.24
C ILE A 96 17.62 -16.72 2.53
N PHE A 97 16.50 -16.48 3.21
CA PHE A 97 15.39 -15.71 2.69
C PHE A 97 15.06 -14.58 3.68
N PRO A 98 15.49 -13.34 3.42
CA PRO A 98 15.10 -12.19 4.22
C PRO A 98 13.60 -11.90 4.09
N ILE A 99 12.99 -11.50 5.19
CA ILE A 99 11.62 -10.99 5.28
C ILE A 99 11.63 -9.76 6.18
N ASN A 100 10.60 -8.92 6.09
CA ASN A 100 10.33 -7.86 7.06
C ASN A 100 9.14 -8.24 7.96
N VAL A 101 8.86 -7.42 8.96
CA VAL A 101 7.67 -7.58 9.80
C VAL A 101 6.44 -7.18 8.99
N TRP A 102 5.81 -8.18 8.35
CA TRP A 102 4.65 -8.02 7.47
C TRP A 102 3.81 -9.31 7.43
N PRO A 103 2.46 -9.25 7.47
CA PRO A 103 1.61 -10.46 7.48
C PRO A 103 1.66 -11.26 6.19
N GLY A 104 2.02 -10.66 5.06
CA GLY A 104 2.15 -11.34 3.78
C GLY A 104 3.18 -12.47 3.78
N TRP A 105 4.10 -12.47 4.75
CA TRP A 105 5.07 -13.57 4.92
C TRP A 105 4.52 -14.75 5.73
N ALA A 106 3.26 -14.69 6.21
CA ALA A 106 2.65 -15.84 6.88
C ALA A 106 2.73 -17.14 6.08
N PRO A 107 2.50 -17.17 4.74
CA PRO A 107 2.60 -18.40 3.95
C PRO A 107 3.98 -19.06 4.02
N ILE A 108 5.06 -18.31 3.87
CA ILE A 108 6.41 -18.91 3.91
C ILE A 108 6.80 -19.32 5.33
N ILE A 109 6.40 -18.54 6.36
CA ILE A 109 6.66 -18.88 7.77
C ILE A 109 5.93 -20.19 8.13
N VAL A 110 4.66 -20.33 7.74
CA VAL A 110 3.87 -21.55 7.98
C VAL A 110 4.43 -22.73 7.17
N ALA A 111 4.75 -22.52 5.89
CA ALA A 111 5.36 -23.55 5.04
C ALA A 111 6.72 -24.04 5.59
N ASN A 112 7.49 -23.12 6.17
CA ASN A 112 8.79 -23.43 6.80
C ASN A 112 8.67 -23.95 8.23
N ASN A 113 7.48 -23.89 8.84
CA ASN A 113 7.26 -24.18 10.25
C ASN A 113 8.15 -23.35 11.19
N GLY A 114 8.19 -22.02 10.93
CA GLY A 114 8.98 -21.05 11.69
C GLY A 114 10.12 -20.41 10.89
N LEU A 115 11.03 -19.75 11.60
CA LEU A 115 12.13 -19.00 10.95
C LEU A 115 13.36 -19.88 10.66
N GLU A 116 13.66 -20.85 11.53
CA GLU A 116 14.86 -21.66 11.43
C GLU A 116 14.65 -22.88 10.51
N PRO A 117 15.72 -23.40 9.85
CA PRO A 117 15.64 -24.59 9.02
C PRO A 117 15.31 -25.82 9.90
N ASN A 118 14.35 -26.62 9.44
CA ASN A 118 13.90 -27.82 10.16
C ASN A 118 13.30 -28.88 9.21
N ASP A 119 13.23 -30.12 9.66
CA ASP A 119 12.74 -31.26 8.85
C ASP A 119 11.22 -31.26 8.63
N GLN A 120 10.45 -30.46 9.35
CA GLN A 120 9.00 -30.31 9.18
C GLN A 120 8.65 -29.29 8.09
N SER A 121 9.64 -28.54 7.61
CA SER A 121 9.48 -27.59 6.53
C SER A 121 9.01 -28.25 5.25
N LEU A 122 8.02 -27.66 4.55
CA LEU A 122 7.58 -28.14 3.23
C LEU A 122 8.70 -28.11 2.21
N PHE A 123 9.66 -27.21 2.34
CA PHE A 123 10.76 -27.05 1.40
C PHE A 123 11.70 -28.26 1.35
N THR A 124 11.74 -29.05 2.42
CA THR A 124 12.52 -30.31 2.44
C THR A 124 12.06 -31.33 1.39
N LYS A 125 10.77 -31.29 1.00
CA LYS A 125 10.21 -32.11 -0.08
C LYS A 125 10.73 -31.73 -1.45
N PHE A 126 11.19 -30.49 -1.60
CA PHE A 126 11.82 -29.97 -2.83
C PHE A 126 13.36 -30.07 -2.80
N GLY A 127 13.93 -30.68 -1.75
CA GLY A 127 15.35 -30.97 -1.68
C GLY A 127 16.23 -29.90 -1.03
N PHE A 128 15.67 -28.89 -0.40
CA PHE A 128 16.43 -27.82 0.27
C PHE A 128 15.80 -27.39 1.59
N TYR A 129 16.53 -26.61 2.37
CA TYR A 129 16.05 -25.95 3.59
C TYR A 129 15.98 -24.44 3.38
N VAL A 130 15.14 -23.78 4.18
CA VAL A 130 15.01 -22.32 4.20
C VAL A 130 15.30 -21.81 5.62
N LYS A 131 16.09 -20.74 5.68
CA LYS A 131 16.24 -19.92 6.89
C LYS A 131 15.67 -18.55 6.60
N LEU A 132 14.63 -18.16 7.34
CA LEU A 132 14.06 -16.82 7.28
C LEU A 132 14.82 -15.88 8.22
N THR A 133 15.13 -14.68 7.74
CA THR A 133 15.84 -13.66 8.53
C THR A 133 15.05 -12.35 8.47
N ILE A 134 14.82 -11.72 9.63
CA ILE A 134 14.10 -10.44 9.69
C ILE A 134 15.06 -9.29 9.41
N VAL A 135 14.77 -8.52 8.37
CA VAL A 135 15.52 -7.35 7.92
C VAL A 135 14.53 -6.28 7.49
N ASP A 136 14.15 -5.36 8.37
CA ASP A 136 13.16 -4.32 8.08
C ASP A 136 13.72 -3.16 7.23
N ASP A 137 15.02 -2.90 7.30
CA ASP A 137 15.68 -1.87 6.48
C ASP A 137 15.77 -2.30 5.01
N PRO A 138 15.09 -1.61 4.07
CA PRO A 138 15.06 -1.99 2.66
C PRO A 138 16.42 -1.85 1.97
N VAL A 139 17.25 -0.89 2.37
CA VAL A 139 18.58 -0.68 1.78
C VAL A 139 19.53 -1.78 2.25
N LYS A 140 19.49 -2.14 3.53
CA LYS A 140 20.26 -3.26 4.07
C LYS A 140 19.87 -4.58 3.42
N ASN A 141 18.59 -4.83 3.23
CA ASN A 141 18.06 -6.01 2.54
C ASN A 141 18.59 -6.09 1.09
N ARG A 142 18.53 -4.97 0.35
CA ARG A 142 19.13 -4.86 -1.00
C ARG A 142 20.64 -5.15 -0.98
N ASP A 143 21.37 -4.62 -0.01
CA ASP A 143 22.83 -4.80 0.09
C ASP A 143 23.22 -6.25 0.45
N LEU A 144 22.41 -6.95 1.25
CA LEU A 144 22.58 -8.41 1.49
C LEU A 144 22.40 -9.21 0.19
N TYR A 145 21.42 -8.83 -0.62
CA TYR A 145 21.18 -9.42 -1.93
C TYR A 145 22.34 -9.12 -2.89
N ALA A 146 22.77 -7.90 -3.02
CA ALA A 146 23.86 -7.52 -3.93
C ALA A 146 25.18 -8.19 -3.54
N SER A 147 25.51 -8.25 -2.26
CA SER A 147 26.73 -8.90 -1.76
C SER A 147 26.70 -10.44 -1.81
N GLY A 148 25.56 -11.05 -2.18
CA GLY A 148 25.40 -12.50 -2.24
C GLY A 148 25.29 -13.19 -0.88
N GLN A 149 25.12 -12.45 0.22
CA GLN A 149 24.83 -13.01 1.55
C GLN A 149 23.42 -13.65 1.58
N SER A 150 22.52 -13.14 0.75
CA SER A 150 21.25 -13.79 0.42
C SER A 150 21.03 -13.79 -1.09
N PRO A 151 20.63 -14.91 -1.71
CA PRO A 151 20.25 -14.91 -3.11
C PRO A 151 18.89 -14.27 -3.37
N ILE A 152 18.17 -13.90 -2.32
CA ILE A 152 16.81 -13.38 -2.33
C ILE A 152 16.76 -12.07 -1.56
N MET A 153 15.87 -11.17 -1.97
CA MET A 153 15.42 -10.01 -1.20
C MET A 153 13.90 -9.96 -1.19
N TRP A 154 13.31 -9.61 -0.05
CA TRP A 154 11.92 -9.18 -0.02
C TRP A 154 11.79 -7.82 -0.70
N ALA A 155 10.69 -7.54 -1.31
CA ALA A 155 10.41 -6.24 -1.91
C ALA A 155 8.91 -6.07 -2.15
N THR A 156 8.49 -4.83 -2.32
CA THR A 156 7.31 -4.52 -3.10
C THR A 156 7.70 -4.26 -4.56
N LEU A 157 6.78 -4.35 -5.48
CA LEU A 157 7.10 -4.23 -6.90
C LEU A 157 7.63 -2.84 -7.28
N ASP A 158 7.21 -1.81 -6.55
CA ASP A 158 7.76 -0.46 -6.65
C ASP A 158 9.21 -0.38 -6.14
N MET A 159 9.55 -1.09 -5.06
CA MET A 159 10.94 -1.19 -4.59
C MET A 159 11.83 -1.91 -5.62
N VAL A 160 11.31 -2.93 -6.29
CA VAL A 160 12.04 -3.55 -7.41
C VAL A 160 12.31 -2.53 -8.51
N ALA A 161 11.31 -1.70 -8.88
CA ALA A 161 11.48 -0.66 -9.88
C ALA A 161 12.51 0.40 -9.45
N LEU A 162 12.57 0.71 -8.16
CA LEU A 162 13.52 1.65 -7.57
C LEU A 162 14.96 1.12 -7.57
N PHE A 163 15.15 -0.15 -7.20
CA PHE A 163 16.48 -0.75 -7.02
C PHE A 163 17.05 -1.36 -8.31
N ALA A 164 16.21 -1.74 -9.26
CA ALA A 164 16.63 -2.42 -10.48
C ALA A 164 17.72 -1.68 -11.27
N PRO A 165 17.70 -0.34 -11.44
CA PRO A 165 18.75 0.36 -12.19
C PRO A 165 20.15 0.18 -11.61
N GLU A 166 20.30 0.21 -10.28
CA GLU A 166 21.58 -0.03 -9.63
C GLU A 166 21.98 -1.51 -9.68
N LEU A 167 21.04 -2.41 -9.39
CA LEU A 167 21.28 -3.85 -9.38
C LEU A 167 21.59 -4.40 -10.78
N ALA A 168 21.00 -3.82 -11.83
CA ALA A 168 21.24 -4.26 -13.21
C ALA A 168 22.59 -3.82 -13.80
N LYS A 169 23.37 -2.99 -13.07
CA LYS A 169 24.76 -2.68 -13.47
C LYS A 169 25.65 -3.92 -13.45
N ASP A 170 25.29 -4.94 -12.68
CA ASP A 170 25.94 -6.26 -12.70
C ASP A 170 24.90 -7.32 -13.10
N SER A 171 25.22 -8.09 -14.12
CA SER A 171 24.30 -9.11 -14.68
C SER A 171 23.91 -10.20 -13.67
N ARG A 172 24.71 -10.42 -12.62
CA ARG A 172 24.42 -11.39 -11.54
C ARG A 172 23.27 -10.94 -10.64
N THR A 173 23.11 -9.63 -10.45
CA THR A 173 22.18 -9.05 -9.49
C THR A 173 20.91 -8.47 -10.13
N ILE A 174 20.70 -8.65 -11.43
CA ILE A 174 19.41 -8.31 -12.05
C ILE A 174 18.31 -9.01 -11.25
N PRO A 175 17.33 -8.27 -10.71
CA PRO A 175 16.28 -8.89 -9.92
C PRO A 175 15.29 -9.66 -10.82
N ASN A 176 15.00 -10.90 -10.45
CA ASN A 176 13.97 -11.71 -11.10
C ASN A 176 12.83 -11.92 -10.12
N VAL A 177 11.64 -11.44 -10.45
CA VAL A 177 10.43 -11.56 -9.60
C VAL A 177 9.61 -12.76 -10.06
N PRO A 178 9.54 -13.87 -9.29
CA PRO A 178 8.89 -15.11 -9.71
C PRO A 178 7.41 -15.20 -9.33
N MET A 179 6.95 -14.44 -8.32
CA MET A 179 5.55 -14.42 -7.90
C MET A 179 5.25 -13.17 -7.09
N GLN A 180 3.97 -12.85 -7.00
CA GLN A 180 3.39 -11.94 -6.03
C GLN A 180 3.03 -12.72 -4.75
N VAL A 181 3.34 -12.15 -3.59
CA VAL A 181 3.01 -12.74 -2.28
C VAL A 181 1.63 -12.31 -1.84
N ASP A 182 1.37 -11.00 -1.91
CA ASP A 182 0.10 -10.39 -1.53
C ASP A 182 -0.09 -9.01 -2.17
N PHE A 183 -1.26 -8.46 -1.96
CA PHE A 183 -1.51 -7.02 -1.99
C PHE A 183 -1.73 -6.52 -0.57
N SER A 184 -1.14 -5.40 -0.20
CA SER A 184 -1.56 -4.70 1.01
C SER A 184 -3.05 -4.35 0.92
N ALA A 185 -3.83 -4.74 1.92
CA ALA A 185 -5.29 -4.67 1.90
C ALA A 185 -5.88 -4.09 3.21
N GLY A 186 -5.22 -3.12 3.78
CA GLY A 186 -5.54 -2.46 5.05
C GLY A 186 -4.28 -2.07 5.79
N GLY A 187 -3.19 -2.81 5.57
CA GLY A 187 -1.97 -2.72 6.36
C GLY A 187 -1.11 -1.48 6.12
N ASP A 188 -1.23 -0.80 4.99
CA ASP A 188 -0.55 0.50 4.78
C ASP A 188 -1.53 1.65 4.89
N GLY A 189 -1.06 2.82 5.37
CA GLY A 189 -1.95 3.94 5.55
C GLY A 189 -1.29 5.29 5.76
N VAL A 190 -2.13 6.30 5.73
CA VAL A 190 -1.83 7.69 6.07
C VAL A 190 -2.58 8.05 7.34
N VAL A 191 -1.84 8.37 8.39
CA VAL A 191 -2.36 8.91 9.64
C VAL A 191 -2.08 10.40 9.68
N ALA A 192 -3.05 11.22 10.06
CA ALA A 192 -2.87 12.67 10.12
C ALA A 192 -3.37 13.27 11.43
N ARG A 193 -2.93 14.51 11.66
CA ARG A 193 -3.42 15.39 12.75
C ARG A 193 -4.32 16.49 12.19
N GLY A 194 -5.13 17.05 13.07
CA GLY A 194 -5.91 18.24 12.76
C GLY A 194 -7.03 18.01 11.75
N ASP A 195 -7.07 18.84 10.72
CA ASP A 195 -8.15 18.97 9.74
C ASP A 195 -7.89 18.24 8.39
N ILE A 196 -6.77 17.52 8.28
CA ILE A 196 -6.48 16.72 7.10
C ILE A 196 -7.42 15.51 7.06
N ARG A 197 -8.36 15.50 6.10
CA ARG A 197 -9.38 14.46 5.92
C ARG A 197 -9.26 13.70 4.61
N SER A 198 -8.49 14.24 3.67
CA SER A 198 -8.25 13.66 2.35
C SER A 198 -6.82 13.91 1.91
N ILE A 199 -6.38 13.22 0.87
CA ILE A 199 -5.07 13.47 0.26
C ILE A 199 -4.98 14.90 -0.31
N ASN A 200 -6.11 15.46 -0.78
CA ASN A 200 -6.13 16.82 -1.31
C ASN A 200 -5.79 17.89 -0.25
N ASP A 201 -5.99 17.60 1.05
CA ASP A 201 -5.67 18.52 2.15
C ASP A 201 -4.16 18.62 2.45
N LEU A 202 -3.35 17.74 1.84
CA LEU A 202 -1.88 17.82 1.89
C LEU A 202 -1.33 18.90 0.95
N LYS A 203 -2.17 19.48 0.08
CA LYS A 203 -1.76 20.54 -0.83
C LYS A 203 -1.31 21.78 -0.07
N LYS A 204 -0.21 22.38 -0.51
CA LYS A 204 0.28 23.67 0.00
C LYS A 204 -0.78 24.76 -0.10
N VAL A 205 -1.04 25.48 1.00
CA VAL A 205 -1.98 26.60 1.08
C VAL A 205 -1.25 27.85 1.55
N ASN A 206 -1.38 28.95 0.82
CA ASN A 206 -0.74 30.24 1.14
C ASN A 206 0.78 30.15 1.39
N GLY A 207 1.47 29.25 0.63
CA GLY A 207 2.90 29.02 0.78
C GLY A 207 3.30 28.08 1.91
N VAL A 208 2.37 27.67 2.77
CA VAL A 208 2.62 26.73 3.87
C VAL A 208 2.46 25.29 3.38
N LYS A 209 3.51 24.49 3.53
CA LYS A 209 3.52 23.07 3.20
C LYS A 209 3.10 22.24 4.41
N LYS A 210 2.42 21.14 4.17
CA LYS A 210 2.15 20.11 5.19
C LYS A 210 3.37 19.23 5.39
N ARG A 211 3.68 18.91 6.65
CA ARG A 211 4.86 18.14 7.03
C ARG A 211 4.50 16.67 7.19
N VAL A 212 5.11 15.82 6.35
CA VAL A 212 4.79 14.39 6.25
C VAL A 212 6.00 13.55 6.60
N VAL A 213 5.88 12.69 7.61
CA VAL A 213 6.92 11.75 8.02
C VAL A 213 6.73 10.42 7.31
N VAL A 214 7.79 9.91 6.69
CA VAL A 214 7.75 8.66 5.93
C VAL A 214 9.11 7.99 5.86
N ALA A 215 9.15 6.67 5.83
CA ALA A 215 10.38 5.91 5.57
C ALA A 215 10.76 6.04 4.09
N GLN A 216 12.01 6.47 3.82
CA GLN A 216 12.53 6.57 2.46
C GLN A 216 12.81 5.18 1.86
N ASN A 217 12.65 5.03 0.53
CA ASN A 217 12.92 3.79 -0.21
C ASN A 217 12.09 2.59 0.24
N SER A 218 10.92 2.84 0.81
CA SER A 218 9.99 1.86 1.35
C SER A 218 8.66 1.86 0.57
N PRO A 219 7.78 0.88 0.78
CA PRO A 219 6.42 0.89 0.24
C PRO A 219 5.65 2.17 0.57
N SER A 220 5.82 2.69 1.80
CA SER A 220 5.17 3.93 2.26
C SER A 220 5.62 5.16 1.45
N HIS A 221 6.89 5.20 1.01
CA HIS A 221 7.39 6.26 0.11
C HIS A 221 6.64 6.25 -1.23
N TYR A 222 6.55 5.09 -1.88
CA TYR A 222 5.78 4.93 -3.12
C TYR A 222 4.31 5.27 -2.91
N PHE A 223 3.72 4.78 -1.82
CA PHE A 223 2.30 4.96 -1.52
C PHE A 223 1.93 6.45 -1.50
N ILE A 224 2.62 7.26 -0.68
CA ILE A 224 2.33 8.69 -0.61
C ILE A 224 2.60 9.41 -1.92
N MET A 225 3.72 9.12 -2.61
CA MET A 225 4.03 9.75 -3.90
C MET A 225 2.96 9.46 -4.94
N SER A 226 2.51 8.21 -5.03
CA SER A 226 1.46 7.82 -5.96
C SER A 226 0.12 8.52 -5.67
N LEU A 227 -0.24 8.68 -4.39
CA LEU A 227 -1.47 9.36 -3.98
C LEU A 227 -1.42 10.87 -4.27
N LEU A 228 -0.29 11.54 -3.99
CA LEU A 228 -0.11 12.96 -4.31
C LEU A 228 -0.24 13.22 -5.80
N LEU A 229 0.40 12.39 -6.63
CA LEU A 229 0.34 12.54 -8.09
C LEU A 229 -1.06 12.26 -8.64
N ASP A 230 -1.77 11.29 -8.07
CA ASP A 230 -3.16 11.04 -8.42
C ASP A 230 -4.07 12.23 -8.06
N ALA A 231 -3.82 12.90 -6.94
CA ALA A 231 -4.49 14.12 -6.51
C ALA A 231 -4.00 15.38 -7.27
N LYS A 232 -3.02 15.26 -8.19
CA LYS A 232 -2.33 16.39 -8.86
C LYS A 232 -1.69 17.37 -7.88
N ILE A 233 -1.11 16.84 -6.83
CA ILE A 233 -0.28 17.60 -5.88
C ILE A 233 1.17 17.34 -6.26
N ASP A 234 1.93 18.42 -6.45
CA ASP A 234 3.36 18.33 -6.66
C ASP A 234 4.02 17.86 -5.34
N PRO A 235 4.83 16.79 -5.34
CA PRO A 235 5.56 16.37 -4.16
C PRO A 235 6.42 17.47 -3.54
N ASP A 236 6.92 18.41 -4.36
CA ASP A 236 7.65 19.59 -3.89
C ASP A 236 6.78 20.57 -3.09
N ASP A 237 5.46 20.43 -3.12
CA ASP A 237 4.53 21.21 -2.30
C ASP A 237 4.31 20.60 -0.90
N VAL A 238 4.96 19.48 -0.60
CA VAL A 238 4.92 18.79 0.70
C VAL A 238 6.31 18.90 1.37
N ASP A 239 6.34 19.03 2.70
CA ASP A 239 7.58 19.01 3.50
C ASP A 239 7.81 17.60 4.05
N PHE A 240 8.64 16.80 3.36
CA PHE A 240 8.90 15.43 3.77
C PHE A 240 9.99 15.35 4.85
N VAL A 241 9.68 14.60 5.92
CA VAL A 241 10.66 14.17 6.93
C VAL A 241 10.98 12.71 6.68
N TRP A 242 12.15 12.47 6.13
CA TRP A 242 12.61 11.15 5.74
C TRP A 242 13.17 10.36 6.92
N ALA A 243 12.78 9.12 7.06
CA ALA A 243 13.32 8.16 8.02
C ALA A 243 13.96 6.97 7.29
N ALA A 244 14.84 6.24 7.98
CA ALA A 244 15.54 5.08 7.41
C ALA A 244 14.62 3.87 7.25
N ASP A 245 13.69 3.68 8.18
CA ASP A 245 12.72 2.58 8.19
C ASP A 245 11.38 3.02 8.81
N ALA A 246 10.37 2.15 8.74
CA ALA A 246 9.02 2.47 9.22
C ALA A 246 8.96 2.68 10.74
N PRO A 247 9.61 1.86 11.60
CA PRO A 247 9.68 2.13 13.03
C PRO A 247 10.30 3.48 13.38
N ALA A 248 11.35 3.90 12.64
CA ALA A 248 11.95 5.22 12.82
C ALA A 248 10.98 6.35 12.43
N ALA A 249 10.25 6.19 11.32
CA ALA A 249 9.25 7.15 10.90
C ALA A 249 8.11 7.29 11.94
N ALA A 250 7.60 6.18 12.45
CA ALA A 250 6.60 6.15 13.51
C ALA A 250 7.06 6.92 14.75
N LYS A 251 8.30 6.67 15.19
CA LYS A 251 8.91 7.34 16.33
C LYS A 251 9.05 8.85 16.11
N ILE A 252 9.53 9.28 14.94
CA ILE A 252 9.66 10.70 14.59
C ILE A 252 8.30 11.39 14.68
N PHE A 253 7.25 10.81 14.07
CA PHE A 253 5.92 11.39 14.10
C PHE A 253 5.36 11.51 15.51
N VAL A 254 5.54 10.49 16.36
CA VAL A 254 5.08 10.52 17.75
C VAL A 254 5.78 11.63 18.56
N GLN A 255 7.08 11.83 18.32
CA GLN A 255 7.89 12.81 19.04
C GLN A 255 7.75 14.24 18.49
N ASP A 256 7.66 14.40 17.17
CA ASP A 256 7.53 15.69 16.50
C ASP A 256 6.05 16.07 16.35
N LYS A 257 5.57 16.92 17.27
CA LYS A 257 4.18 17.39 17.24
C LYS A 257 3.89 18.41 16.12
N SER A 258 4.92 18.90 15.43
CA SER A 258 4.77 19.76 14.25
C SER A 258 4.55 19.00 12.95
N ALA A 259 4.73 17.67 12.97
CA ALA A 259 4.42 16.83 11.83
C ALA A 259 2.89 16.72 11.66
N ASP A 260 2.41 17.01 10.45
CA ASP A 260 0.98 16.99 10.12
C ASP A 260 0.48 15.57 9.81
N ALA A 261 1.30 14.74 9.14
CA ALA A 261 0.93 13.38 8.77
C ALA A 261 2.10 12.39 8.88
N PHE A 262 1.75 11.11 8.98
CA PHE A 262 2.64 9.96 8.99
C PHE A 262 2.16 8.95 7.95
N VAL A 263 3.09 8.38 7.20
CA VAL A 263 2.82 7.31 6.26
C VAL A 263 3.63 6.09 6.66
N GLY A 264 2.94 5.00 6.90
CA GLY A 264 3.55 3.77 7.40
C GLY A 264 2.64 2.57 7.19
N PHE A 265 2.91 1.50 7.94
CA PHE A 265 2.13 0.28 7.86
C PHE A 265 1.84 -0.31 9.25
N ALA A 266 1.00 -1.34 9.27
CA ALA A 266 0.57 -2.03 10.48
C ALA A 266 1.77 -2.69 11.20
N PRO A 267 1.75 -2.70 12.56
CA PRO A 267 0.67 -2.20 13.41
C PRO A 267 0.74 -0.69 13.71
N ASP A 268 1.81 0.01 13.27
CA ASP A 268 2.11 1.39 13.70
C ASP A 268 1.00 2.37 13.31
N ILE A 269 0.40 2.25 12.10
CA ILE A 269 -0.68 3.14 11.64
C ILE A 269 -1.90 3.09 12.55
N TYR A 270 -2.29 1.92 13.04
CA TYR A 270 -3.44 1.77 13.92
C TYR A 270 -3.14 2.29 15.32
N THR A 271 -2.00 1.90 15.85
CA THR A 271 -1.63 2.29 17.20
C THR A 271 -1.39 3.79 17.31
N ILE A 272 -0.79 4.43 16.30
CA ILE A 272 -0.61 5.89 16.28
C ILE A 272 -1.94 6.60 16.10
N SER A 273 -2.87 6.08 15.29
CA SER A 273 -4.20 6.67 15.14
C SER A 273 -5.00 6.64 16.43
N ASP A 274 -4.81 5.64 17.27
CA ASP A 274 -5.53 5.44 18.52
C ASP A 274 -4.87 6.12 19.74
N MET A 275 -3.60 6.52 19.62
CA MET A 275 -2.85 7.14 20.73
C MET A 275 -3.41 8.48 21.20
N ASP A 276 -3.95 9.27 20.29
CA ASP A 276 -4.39 10.63 20.56
C ASP A 276 -5.67 10.94 19.77
N LYS A 277 -6.64 11.59 20.42
CA LYS A 277 -7.87 12.04 19.75
C LYS A 277 -7.62 13.04 18.62
N SER A 278 -6.43 13.65 18.57
CA SER A 278 -6.03 14.54 17.49
C SER A 278 -5.54 13.81 16.24
N THR A 279 -5.25 12.51 16.33
CA THR A 279 -4.79 11.67 15.22
C THR A 279 -5.91 10.79 14.69
N HIS A 280 -5.91 10.53 13.41
CA HIS A 280 -6.89 9.66 12.75
C HIS A 280 -6.33 9.11 11.43
N LEU A 281 -6.88 8.00 10.99
CA LEU A 281 -6.62 7.45 9.67
C LEU A 281 -7.31 8.32 8.60
N VAL A 282 -6.53 8.75 7.61
CA VAL A 282 -7.05 9.46 6.41
C VAL A 282 -7.40 8.45 5.33
N LEU A 283 -6.54 7.47 5.13
CA LEU A 283 -6.66 6.45 4.10
C LEU A 283 -5.84 5.23 4.50
N THR A 284 -6.34 4.04 4.16
CA THR A 284 -5.54 2.81 4.18
C THR A 284 -5.64 2.07 2.85
N THR A 285 -4.80 1.07 2.70
CA THR A 285 -4.90 0.12 1.58
C THR A 285 -6.14 -0.78 1.65
N ALA A 286 -7.00 -0.66 2.66
CA ALA A 286 -8.34 -1.25 2.61
C ALA A 286 -9.15 -0.75 1.39
N SER A 287 -9.02 0.53 1.03
CA SER A 287 -9.60 1.11 -0.18
C SER A 287 -8.65 1.06 -1.37
N ALA A 288 -7.35 1.36 -1.15
CA ALA A 288 -6.29 1.37 -2.16
C ALA A 288 -5.60 -0.01 -2.29
N ASN A 289 -6.35 -1.08 -2.27
CA ASN A 289 -5.93 -2.46 -2.06
C ASN A 289 -5.21 -3.13 -3.24
N ARG A 290 -4.85 -2.37 -4.27
CA ARG A 290 -4.08 -2.86 -5.42
C ARG A 290 -2.91 -1.93 -5.77
N ARG A 291 -2.46 -1.12 -4.80
CA ARG A 291 -1.33 -0.21 -5.01
C ARG A 291 0.01 -0.80 -4.63
N ILE A 292 0.07 -1.48 -3.51
CA ILE A 292 1.29 -2.09 -2.99
C ILE A 292 1.18 -3.59 -3.21
N ALA A 293 2.00 -4.10 -4.12
CA ALA A 293 2.11 -5.52 -4.44
C ALA A 293 3.40 -6.04 -3.82
N ASP A 294 3.27 -6.88 -2.79
CA ASP A 294 4.40 -7.55 -2.18
C ASP A 294 4.89 -8.70 -3.05
N VAL A 295 6.18 -8.71 -3.26
CA VAL A 295 6.89 -9.68 -4.09
C VAL A 295 8.19 -10.07 -3.39
N TRP A 296 8.93 -10.99 -3.98
CA TRP A 296 10.34 -11.20 -3.67
C TRP A 296 11.11 -11.28 -4.98
N ALA A 297 12.36 -10.88 -4.91
CA ALA A 297 13.24 -10.94 -6.06
C ALA A 297 14.39 -11.90 -5.78
N VAL A 298 14.80 -12.62 -6.81
CA VAL A 298 15.90 -13.58 -6.77
C VAL A 298 16.98 -13.17 -7.75
N ARG A 299 18.25 -13.33 -7.36
CA ARG A 299 19.42 -12.99 -8.17
C ARG A 299 19.42 -13.76 -9.49
N ASN A 300 19.85 -13.10 -10.57
CA ASN A 300 19.87 -13.68 -11.90
C ASN A 300 20.87 -14.85 -12.04
N ASP A 301 22.02 -14.78 -11.36
CA ASP A 301 22.95 -15.91 -11.29
C ASP A 301 22.32 -17.10 -10.58
N PHE A 302 21.65 -16.90 -9.44
CA PHE A 302 20.99 -17.96 -8.69
C PHE A 302 19.83 -18.61 -9.46
N VAL A 303 19.00 -17.81 -10.18
CA VAL A 303 17.92 -18.36 -11.05
C VAL A 303 18.46 -19.28 -12.13
N LYS A 304 19.62 -18.94 -12.70
CA LYS A 304 20.26 -19.75 -13.75
C LYS A 304 20.82 -21.06 -13.22
N ASP A 305 21.44 -20.98 -12.04
CA ASP A 305 22.11 -22.13 -11.44
C ASP A 305 21.14 -23.07 -10.72
N HIS A 306 20.04 -22.53 -10.14
CA HIS A 306 19.10 -23.23 -9.27
C HIS A 306 17.62 -22.94 -9.59
N PRO A 307 17.16 -23.11 -10.84
CA PRO A 307 15.76 -22.86 -11.21
C PRO A 307 14.79 -23.79 -10.46
N GLU A 308 15.24 -25.00 -10.06
CA GLU A 308 14.45 -25.95 -9.26
C GLU A 308 14.19 -25.44 -7.84
N ILE A 309 15.16 -24.77 -7.22
CA ILE A 309 14.98 -24.14 -5.89
C ILE A 309 13.98 -23.01 -5.99
N VAL A 310 14.10 -22.15 -7.01
CA VAL A 310 13.16 -21.05 -7.23
C VAL A 310 11.73 -21.57 -7.43
N GLN A 311 11.56 -22.63 -8.24
CA GLN A 311 10.25 -23.27 -8.42
C GLN A 311 9.72 -23.89 -7.12
N GLY A 312 10.57 -24.56 -6.34
CA GLY A 312 10.22 -25.11 -5.04
C GLY A 312 9.79 -24.05 -4.02
N LEU A 313 10.45 -22.88 -4.02
CA LEU A 313 10.05 -21.73 -3.20
C LEU A 313 8.66 -21.23 -3.60
N VAL A 314 8.42 -20.98 -4.90
CA VAL A 314 7.10 -20.55 -5.39
C VAL A 314 6.03 -21.58 -5.01
N GLN A 315 6.27 -22.86 -5.25
CA GLN A 315 5.31 -23.92 -4.92
C GLN A 315 5.05 -24.03 -3.42
N GLY A 316 6.09 -23.96 -2.59
CA GLY A 316 5.96 -24.03 -1.14
C GLY A 316 5.21 -22.83 -0.56
N ILE A 317 5.47 -21.61 -1.08
CA ILE A 317 4.74 -20.41 -0.65
C ILE A 317 3.26 -20.51 -1.05
N LEU A 318 2.93 -20.93 -2.29
CA LEU A 318 1.54 -21.14 -2.72
C LEU A 318 0.81 -22.18 -1.87
N GLN A 319 1.48 -23.29 -1.51
CA GLN A 319 0.93 -24.27 -0.56
C GLN A 319 0.77 -23.67 0.84
N GLY A 320 1.68 -22.77 1.24
CA GLY A 320 1.59 -22.01 2.49
C GLY A 320 0.36 -21.12 2.54
N VAL A 321 -0.03 -20.47 1.44
CA VAL A 321 -1.29 -19.71 1.34
C VAL A 321 -2.50 -20.58 1.69
N ASP A 322 -2.55 -21.80 1.14
CA ASP A 322 -3.62 -22.76 1.46
C ASP A 322 -3.61 -23.17 2.93
N LEU A 323 -2.43 -23.31 3.56
CA LEU A 323 -2.31 -23.65 4.98
C LEU A 323 -2.78 -22.49 5.87
N VAL A 324 -2.41 -21.25 5.56
CA VAL A 324 -2.87 -20.06 6.28
C VAL A 324 -4.39 -19.94 6.23
N ARG A 325 -4.98 -20.12 5.05
CA ARG A 325 -6.44 -20.07 4.85
C ARG A 325 -7.18 -21.18 5.60
N LYS A 326 -6.59 -22.36 5.70
CA LYS A 326 -7.16 -23.49 6.45
C LYS A 326 -7.09 -23.29 7.97
N ASN A 327 -6.06 -22.61 8.46
CA ASN A 327 -5.86 -22.40 9.89
C ASN A 327 -5.22 -21.03 10.18
N PRO A 328 -6.00 -19.93 10.07
CA PRO A 328 -5.51 -18.58 10.33
C PRO A 328 -4.97 -18.41 11.77
N ALA A 329 -5.55 -19.11 12.73
CA ALA A 329 -5.11 -19.05 14.13
C ALA A 329 -3.67 -19.57 14.30
N LEU A 330 -3.32 -20.70 13.66
CA LEU A 330 -1.96 -21.23 13.66
C LEU A 330 -0.99 -20.26 12.97
N ALA A 331 -1.41 -19.65 11.86
CA ALA A 331 -0.60 -18.65 11.18
C ALA A 331 -0.30 -17.45 12.10
N ALA A 332 -1.30 -16.92 12.79
CA ALA A 332 -1.14 -15.85 13.76
C ALA A 332 -0.20 -16.24 14.93
N GLU A 333 -0.29 -17.45 15.44
CA GLU A 333 0.63 -17.96 16.47
C GLU A 333 2.08 -18.01 15.96
N GLN A 334 2.29 -18.46 14.73
CA GLN A 334 3.63 -18.52 14.14
C GLN A 334 4.20 -17.12 13.86
N LEU A 335 3.37 -16.17 13.40
CA LEU A 335 3.76 -14.77 13.24
C LEU A 335 4.14 -14.15 14.58
N SER A 336 3.32 -14.36 15.62
CA SER A 336 3.59 -13.88 16.98
C SER A 336 4.96 -14.34 17.48
N LYS A 337 5.27 -15.63 17.29
CA LYS A 337 6.58 -16.19 17.65
C LYS A 337 7.72 -15.62 16.79
N ALA A 338 7.48 -15.46 15.49
CA ALA A 338 8.49 -14.98 14.56
C ALA A 338 8.84 -13.51 14.77
N TYR A 339 7.84 -12.67 15.01
CA TYR A 339 7.99 -11.21 15.10
C TYR A 339 8.08 -10.69 16.53
N GLY A 340 7.76 -11.52 17.54
CA GLY A 340 7.71 -11.08 18.92
C GLY A 340 6.55 -10.12 19.21
N LEU A 341 5.48 -10.17 18.41
CA LEU A 341 4.29 -9.33 18.53
C LEU A 341 3.20 -10.04 19.37
N PRO A 342 2.30 -9.27 20.00
CA PRO A 342 1.12 -9.83 20.65
C PRO A 342 0.29 -10.69 19.70
N ILE A 343 -0.24 -11.78 20.23
CA ILE A 343 -1.01 -12.75 19.41
C ILE A 343 -2.27 -12.12 18.78
N ASP A 344 -2.91 -11.19 19.48
CA ASP A 344 -4.14 -10.57 18.98
C ASP A 344 -3.85 -9.56 17.85
N ASP A 345 -2.71 -8.88 17.89
CA ASP A 345 -2.22 -8.08 16.74
C ASP A 345 -1.98 -8.99 15.53
N CYS A 346 -1.32 -10.13 15.73
CA CYS A 346 -1.07 -11.08 14.65
C CYS A 346 -2.36 -11.70 14.09
N LYS A 347 -3.39 -11.93 14.92
CA LYS A 347 -4.72 -12.36 14.46
C LYS A 347 -5.38 -11.28 13.59
N ALA A 348 -5.28 -10.01 14.01
CA ALA A 348 -5.80 -8.89 13.23
C ALA A 348 -5.08 -8.77 11.88
N MET A 349 -3.73 -8.87 11.89
CA MET A 349 -2.90 -8.80 10.70
C MET A 349 -3.21 -9.93 9.68
N VAL A 350 -3.38 -11.17 10.16
CA VAL A 350 -3.68 -12.34 9.30
C VAL A 350 -5.13 -12.33 8.82
N GLY A 351 -6.05 -11.80 9.65
CA GLY A 351 -7.48 -11.84 9.39
C GLY A 351 -8.14 -13.19 9.69
N ALA A 352 -9.45 -13.17 9.92
CA ALA A 352 -10.22 -14.36 10.28
C ALA A 352 -10.35 -15.40 9.16
N ASP A 353 -10.21 -14.97 7.91
CA ASP A 353 -10.29 -15.79 6.69
C ASP A 353 -8.92 -16.12 6.08
N GLY A 354 -7.85 -15.80 6.79
CA GLY A 354 -6.48 -16.07 6.35
C GLY A 354 -6.06 -15.24 5.14
N GLY A 355 -6.38 -13.96 5.14
CA GLY A 355 -5.94 -13.02 4.12
C GLY A 355 -6.69 -13.15 2.79
N VAL A 356 -8.00 -13.40 2.83
CA VAL A 356 -8.88 -13.34 1.64
C VAL A 356 -9.57 -11.98 1.55
N ALA A 357 -10.34 -11.62 2.59
CA ALA A 357 -11.09 -10.37 2.65
C ALA A 357 -10.92 -9.62 3.97
N THR A 358 -10.25 -10.24 4.93
CA THR A 358 -9.95 -9.67 6.24
C THR A 358 -8.44 -9.75 6.50
N GLY A 359 -7.94 -8.89 7.38
CA GLY A 359 -6.51 -8.75 7.66
C GLY A 359 -5.86 -7.62 6.88
N ASP A 360 -4.56 -7.45 7.08
CA ASP A 360 -3.78 -6.33 6.53
C ASP A 360 -3.19 -6.61 5.14
N ALA A 361 -3.20 -7.89 4.72
CA ALA A 361 -2.70 -8.35 3.43
C ALA A 361 -3.68 -9.34 2.79
N HIS A 362 -3.95 -9.13 1.50
CA HIS A 362 -4.66 -10.11 0.67
C HIS A 362 -3.64 -11.09 0.09
N LEU A 363 -3.55 -12.28 0.67
CA LEU A 363 -2.60 -13.32 0.24
C LEU A 363 -2.97 -13.86 -1.13
N THR A 364 -2.05 -13.81 -2.10
CA THR A 364 -2.31 -14.21 -3.48
C THR A 364 -2.04 -15.69 -3.72
N ASN A 365 -3.02 -16.39 -4.28
CA ASN A 365 -2.90 -17.77 -4.71
C ASN A 365 -2.37 -17.89 -6.15
N TYR A 366 -2.31 -19.12 -6.69
CA TYR A 366 -1.81 -19.36 -8.04
C TYR A 366 -2.64 -18.64 -9.11
N ARG A 367 -3.99 -18.66 -9.02
CA ARG A 367 -4.86 -18.02 -10.01
C ARG A 367 -4.71 -16.52 -10.04
N GLU A 368 -4.56 -15.92 -8.88
CA GLU A 368 -4.33 -14.48 -8.72
C GLU A 368 -2.96 -14.08 -9.24
N ASN A 369 -1.92 -14.88 -8.96
CA ASN A 369 -0.61 -14.74 -9.57
C ASN A 369 -0.67 -14.85 -11.10
N SER A 370 -1.44 -15.81 -11.63
CA SER A 370 -1.65 -15.94 -13.07
C SER A 370 -2.28 -14.69 -13.68
N ASN A 371 -3.29 -14.10 -13.02
CA ASN A 371 -3.90 -12.86 -13.47
C ASN A 371 -2.96 -11.67 -13.37
N PHE A 372 -2.13 -11.62 -12.32
CA PHE A 372 -1.14 -10.55 -12.11
C PHE A 372 -0.04 -10.57 -13.17
N PHE A 373 0.47 -11.76 -13.50
CA PHE A 373 1.58 -11.90 -14.43
C PHE A 373 1.17 -11.98 -15.91
N PHE A 374 -0.02 -12.52 -16.24
CA PHE A 374 -0.36 -12.88 -17.62
C PHE A 374 -1.60 -12.20 -18.18
N GLU A 375 -2.43 -11.50 -17.36
CA GLU A 375 -3.64 -10.86 -17.85
C GLU A 375 -3.39 -9.38 -18.19
N PRO A 376 -3.28 -9.01 -19.48
CA PRO A 376 -2.92 -7.65 -19.88
C PRO A 376 -4.02 -6.63 -19.58
N MET A 377 -5.29 -7.06 -19.50
CA MET A 377 -6.42 -6.19 -19.19
C MET A 377 -6.62 -6.01 -17.68
N ASN A 378 -5.88 -6.70 -16.82
CA ASN A 378 -5.89 -6.47 -15.38
C ASN A 378 -5.30 -5.07 -15.09
N PRO A 379 -6.07 -4.13 -14.54
CA PRO A 379 -5.63 -2.75 -14.32
C PRO A 379 -4.52 -2.62 -13.26
N ALA A 380 -4.29 -3.68 -12.50
CA ALA A 380 -3.24 -3.79 -11.48
C ALA A 380 -2.30 -4.98 -11.76
N ASN A 381 -1.95 -5.20 -13.03
CA ASN A 381 -0.99 -6.25 -13.41
C ASN A 381 0.46 -5.81 -13.16
N PHE A 382 1.37 -6.76 -13.28
CA PHE A 382 2.80 -6.57 -13.07
C PHE A 382 3.37 -5.37 -13.85
N GLU A 383 3.12 -5.29 -15.16
CA GLU A 383 3.65 -4.24 -16.02
C GLU A 383 3.13 -2.86 -15.63
N ILE A 384 1.85 -2.75 -15.31
CA ILE A 384 1.21 -1.47 -14.96
C ILE A 384 1.78 -0.95 -13.64
N ILE A 385 1.85 -1.78 -12.60
CA ILE A 385 2.37 -1.35 -11.30
C ILE A 385 3.85 -1.01 -11.41
N TYR A 386 4.66 -1.91 -11.99
CA TYR A 386 6.10 -1.70 -12.14
C TYR A 386 6.43 -0.43 -12.94
N THR A 387 5.82 -0.27 -14.11
CA THR A 387 6.12 0.88 -14.98
C THR A 387 5.60 2.19 -14.40
N SER A 388 4.49 2.16 -13.67
CA SER A 388 3.98 3.33 -12.96
C SER A 388 4.94 3.76 -11.87
N ALA A 389 5.42 2.83 -11.05
CA ALA A 389 6.40 3.09 -10.00
C ALA A 389 7.73 3.61 -10.56
N ALA A 390 8.27 2.94 -11.58
CA ALA A 390 9.49 3.37 -12.26
C ALA A 390 9.36 4.79 -12.85
N GLY A 391 8.20 5.11 -13.43
CA GLY A 391 7.89 6.45 -13.94
C GLY A 391 7.88 7.51 -12.84
N ILE A 392 7.28 7.20 -11.69
CA ILE A 392 7.26 8.08 -10.51
C ILE A 392 8.68 8.32 -10.01
N TYR A 393 9.45 7.27 -9.77
CA TYR A 393 10.81 7.42 -9.26
C TYR A 393 11.75 8.14 -10.24
N LYS A 394 11.56 7.95 -11.55
CA LYS A 394 12.30 8.72 -12.56
C LYS A 394 11.93 10.21 -12.55
N MET A 395 10.64 10.53 -12.42
CA MET A 395 10.17 11.91 -12.34
C MET A 395 10.70 12.60 -11.09
N LEU A 396 10.79 11.90 -9.96
CA LEU A 396 11.36 12.40 -8.71
C LEU A 396 12.90 12.48 -8.73
N GLY A 397 13.56 12.03 -9.80
CA GLY A 397 15.01 11.99 -9.88
C GLY A 397 15.66 10.93 -8.97
N ALA A 398 14.88 10.00 -8.42
CA ALA A 398 15.39 8.90 -7.61
C ALA A 398 16.13 7.85 -8.45
N ILE A 399 15.79 7.72 -9.72
CA ILE A 399 16.47 6.86 -10.70
C ILE A 399 16.71 7.62 -12.00
N ASP A 400 17.86 7.38 -12.64
CA ASP A 400 18.21 7.99 -13.93
C ASP A 400 17.65 7.22 -15.13
N THR A 401 17.52 5.90 -14.99
CA THR A 401 17.09 5.00 -16.07
C THR A 401 16.01 4.06 -15.57
N ILE A 402 15.16 3.60 -16.49
CA ILE A 402 14.15 2.57 -16.18
C ILE A 402 14.62 1.24 -16.76
N VAL A 403 14.72 0.24 -15.92
CA VAL A 403 14.89 -1.15 -16.37
C VAL A 403 13.54 -1.65 -16.87
N PRO A 404 13.42 -2.21 -18.08
CA PRO A 404 12.14 -2.71 -18.58
C PRO A 404 11.54 -3.81 -17.70
N ALA A 405 10.22 -3.78 -17.50
CA ALA A 405 9.51 -4.79 -16.72
C ALA A 405 9.82 -6.24 -17.17
N SER A 406 9.98 -6.44 -18.47
CA SER A 406 10.33 -7.74 -19.06
C SER A 406 11.70 -8.31 -18.63
N GLN A 407 12.61 -7.47 -18.14
CA GLN A 407 13.91 -7.91 -17.63
C GLN A 407 13.87 -8.39 -16.18
N VAL A 408 12.85 -7.97 -15.42
CA VAL A 408 12.70 -8.31 -14.00
C VAL A 408 11.57 -9.31 -13.74
N LYS A 409 10.70 -9.53 -14.70
CA LYS A 409 9.57 -10.45 -14.61
C LYS A 409 10.03 -11.87 -14.94
N TYR A 410 9.91 -12.79 -13.97
CA TYR A 410 10.29 -14.20 -14.16
C TYR A 410 9.07 -15.10 -14.05
N THR A 411 8.58 -15.61 -15.19
CA THR A 411 7.31 -16.35 -15.29
C THR A 411 7.44 -17.86 -15.25
N LYS A 412 8.65 -18.40 -15.50
CA LYS A 412 8.87 -19.82 -15.72
C LYS A 412 8.39 -20.72 -14.57
N ALA A 413 8.58 -20.28 -13.34
CA ALA A 413 8.12 -21.05 -12.18
C ALA A 413 6.58 -21.18 -12.16
N LEU A 414 5.84 -20.09 -12.41
CA LEU A 414 4.37 -20.12 -12.48
C LEU A 414 3.88 -20.93 -13.68
N GLU A 415 4.54 -20.82 -14.84
CA GLU A 415 4.19 -21.60 -16.04
C GLU A 415 4.30 -23.11 -15.78
N ASN A 416 5.38 -23.55 -15.11
CA ASN A 416 5.62 -24.95 -14.77
C ASN A 416 4.62 -25.49 -13.72
N LEU A 417 4.06 -24.63 -12.89
CA LEU A 417 3.14 -25.01 -11.82
C LEU A 417 1.65 -24.99 -12.24
N ARG A 418 1.35 -24.65 -13.50
CA ARG A 418 -0.02 -24.52 -14.00
C ARG A 418 -0.90 -25.74 -13.69
N ASP A 419 -0.41 -26.92 -13.97
CA ASP A 419 -1.19 -28.16 -13.80
C ASP A 419 -1.36 -28.53 -12.31
N ALA A 420 -0.34 -28.22 -11.48
CA ALA A 420 -0.38 -28.48 -10.05
C ALA A 420 -1.45 -27.61 -9.32
N PHE A 421 -1.77 -26.43 -9.87
CA PHE A 421 -2.72 -25.48 -9.28
C PHE A 421 -3.90 -25.16 -10.21
N LYS A 422 -4.24 -26.05 -11.16
CA LYS A 422 -5.32 -25.84 -12.15
C LYS A 422 -6.69 -25.53 -11.56
N ASP A 423 -6.97 -26.02 -10.35
CA ASP A 423 -8.24 -25.82 -9.64
C ASP A 423 -8.26 -24.56 -8.76
N SER A 424 -7.17 -23.79 -8.75
CA SER A 424 -7.09 -22.52 -8.00
C SER A 424 -8.10 -21.50 -8.57
N LYS A 425 -8.86 -20.87 -7.66
CA LYS A 425 -9.89 -19.88 -8.00
C LYS A 425 -9.38 -18.48 -7.74
N ASP A 426 -9.84 -17.52 -8.53
CA ASP A 426 -9.63 -16.11 -8.28
C ASP A 426 -10.45 -15.66 -7.06
N LEU A 427 -9.76 -15.24 -6.02
CA LEU A 427 -10.35 -14.72 -4.78
C LEU A 427 -10.14 -13.20 -4.65
N SER A 428 -9.46 -12.60 -5.63
CA SER A 428 -9.18 -11.15 -5.65
C SER A 428 -10.40 -10.30 -6.01
N GLN A 429 -11.54 -10.93 -6.29
CA GLN A 429 -12.76 -10.18 -6.55
C GLN A 429 -13.04 -9.31 -5.32
N PRO A 430 -13.09 -7.97 -5.49
CA PRO A 430 -13.55 -7.13 -4.41
C PRO A 430 -14.91 -7.68 -3.99
N MET A 431 -15.09 -7.92 -2.70
CA MET A 431 -16.43 -8.10 -2.17
C MET A 431 -17.11 -6.74 -2.26
N PHE A 432 -17.48 -6.39 -3.50
CA PHE A 432 -18.22 -5.19 -3.82
C PHE A 432 -19.61 -5.37 -3.22
N LYS A 433 -19.78 -4.91 -2.00
CA LYS A 433 -21.09 -4.76 -1.39
C LYS A 433 -21.62 -3.40 -1.80
N PRO A 434 -22.62 -3.33 -2.70
CA PRO A 434 -23.28 -2.06 -3.04
C PRO A 434 -24.13 -1.65 -1.83
N GLY A 435 -23.55 -0.84 -0.94
CA GLY A 435 -24.22 -0.40 0.29
C GLY A 435 -24.33 1.12 0.40
N MET A 436 -23.43 1.86 -0.25
CA MET A 436 -23.41 3.32 -0.17
C MET A 436 -24.56 3.92 -1.00
N SER A 437 -25.39 4.75 -0.38
CA SER A 437 -26.41 5.50 -1.11
C SER A 437 -25.75 6.57 -1.99
N PHE A 438 -26.38 6.90 -3.13
CA PHE A 438 -25.89 7.93 -4.04
C PHE A 438 -25.72 9.29 -3.34
N SER A 439 -26.58 9.61 -2.38
CA SER A 439 -26.50 10.82 -1.56
C SER A 439 -25.24 10.88 -0.71
N THR A 440 -24.74 9.75 -0.22
CA THR A 440 -23.49 9.67 0.56
C THR A 440 -22.26 9.89 -0.35
N LEU A 441 -22.32 9.45 -1.62
CA LEU A 441 -21.26 9.65 -2.60
C LEU A 441 -21.09 11.12 -3.02
N GLU A 442 -22.11 11.94 -2.86
CA GLU A 442 -22.07 13.39 -3.13
C GLU A 442 -21.53 14.21 -1.95
N ALA A 443 -21.37 13.60 -0.78
CA ALA A 443 -20.87 14.27 0.40
C ALA A 443 -19.33 14.47 0.34
N PRO A 444 -18.82 15.72 0.40
CA PRO A 444 -17.38 15.99 0.30
C PRO A 444 -16.55 15.38 1.42
N THR A 445 -17.18 14.99 2.54
CA THR A 445 -16.52 14.55 3.76
C THR A 445 -15.88 13.17 3.68
N ASN A 446 -16.32 12.31 2.76
CA ASN A 446 -15.82 10.93 2.63
C ASN A 446 -14.94 10.73 1.40
N GLN A 447 -14.61 11.81 0.69
CA GLN A 447 -13.77 11.73 -0.50
C GLN A 447 -12.31 11.46 -0.13
N ILE A 448 -11.72 10.40 -0.68
CA ILE A 448 -10.31 10.07 -0.51
C ILE A 448 -9.42 11.05 -1.29
N LEU A 449 -9.74 11.23 -2.58
CA LEU A 449 -9.06 12.17 -3.46
C LEU A 449 -9.97 12.54 -4.65
N SER A 450 -9.63 13.65 -5.31
CA SER A 450 -10.23 14.05 -6.58
C SER A 450 -9.18 14.47 -7.59
N ARG A 451 -9.51 14.27 -8.87
CA ARG A 451 -8.68 14.65 -10.01
C ARG A 451 -9.54 15.20 -11.14
N SER A 452 -9.26 16.42 -11.56
CA SER A 452 -9.91 17.02 -12.74
C SER A 452 -9.12 16.72 -14.03
N VAL A 453 -9.85 16.37 -15.08
CA VAL A 453 -9.30 16.14 -16.43
C VAL A 453 -10.17 16.86 -17.47
N ASN A 454 -9.55 17.62 -18.33
CA ASN A 454 -10.23 18.30 -19.43
C ASN A 454 -10.19 17.42 -20.68
N PHE A 455 -11.25 16.65 -20.90
CA PHE A 455 -11.42 15.88 -22.13
C PHE A 455 -11.97 16.76 -23.24
N THR A 456 -11.48 16.55 -24.45
CA THR A 456 -12.03 17.15 -25.65
C THR A 456 -13.11 16.21 -26.24
N PHE A 457 -14.28 16.78 -26.53
CA PHE A 457 -15.40 16.10 -27.16
C PHE A 457 -15.71 16.74 -28.50
N LYS A 458 -16.23 15.97 -29.45
CA LYS A 458 -16.74 16.49 -30.71
C LYS A 458 -17.80 17.58 -30.45
N PRO A 459 -17.92 18.60 -31.31
CA PRO A 459 -18.90 19.67 -31.13
C PRO A 459 -20.32 19.15 -30.96
N ASN A 460 -21.01 19.64 -29.92
CA ASN A 460 -22.38 19.23 -29.56
C ASN A 460 -22.58 17.70 -29.39
N SER A 461 -21.54 17.00 -28.95
CA SER A 461 -21.52 15.54 -28.78
C SER A 461 -20.91 15.14 -27.43
N SER A 462 -21.23 13.94 -27.00
CA SER A 462 -20.56 13.23 -25.90
C SER A 462 -19.44 12.30 -26.41
N GLU A 463 -19.18 12.24 -27.71
CA GLU A 463 -18.11 11.45 -28.29
C GLU A 463 -16.75 12.12 -28.05
N LEU A 464 -15.79 11.34 -27.51
CA LEU A 464 -14.40 11.80 -27.31
C LEU A 464 -13.74 12.08 -28.67
N ASP A 465 -13.09 13.23 -28.80
CA ASP A 465 -12.43 13.68 -30.02
C ASP A 465 -10.92 13.38 -30.01
N ALA A 466 -10.58 12.08 -30.12
CA ALA A 466 -9.20 11.65 -30.14
C ALA A 466 -8.44 12.08 -31.42
N GLU A 467 -9.13 12.45 -32.48
CA GLU A 467 -8.51 12.99 -33.70
C GLU A 467 -8.01 14.42 -33.47
N TYR A 468 -8.74 15.22 -32.69
CA TYR A 468 -8.36 16.58 -32.33
C TYR A 468 -7.42 16.62 -31.12
N ASP A 469 -7.63 15.76 -30.11
CA ASP A 469 -6.81 15.72 -28.89
C ASP A 469 -6.11 14.36 -28.73
N ALA A 470 -4.89 14.29 -29.19
CA ALA A 470 -4.04 13.10 -29.11
C ALA A 470 -3.69 12.67 -27.66
N ASN A 471 -4.01 13.48 -26.64
CA ASN A 471 -3.77 13.14 -25.23
C ASN A 471 -4.91 12.30 -24.61
N ILE A 472 -6.06 12.16 -25.25
CA ILE A 472 -7.20 11.39 -24.71
C ILE A 472 -6.79 9.99 -24.29
N PRO A 473 -6.04 9.18 -25.08
CA PRO A 473 -5.57 7.87 -24.65
C PRO A 473 -4.74 7.92 -23.36
N LYS A 474 -3.87 8.93 -23.21
CA LYS A 474 -3.07 9.15 -22.01
C LYS A 474 -3.95 9.49 -20.80
N TYR A 475 -4.94 10.35 -20.96
CA TYR A 475 -5.86 10.71 -19.87
C TYR A 475 -6.68 9.50 -19.41
N LEU A 476 -7.15 8.68 -20.34
CA LEU A 476 -7.84 7.43 -20.02
C LEU A 476 -6.94 6.42 -19.29
N ASP A 477 -5.65 6.35 -19.66
CA ASP A 477 -4.67 5.53 -18.96
C ASP A 477 -4.41 6.01 -17.54
N GLU A 478 -4.27 7.31 -17.36
CA GLU A 478 -4.05 7.90 -16.04
C GLU A 478 -5.22 7.62 -15.10
N ILE A 479 -6.46 7.74 -15.59
CA ILE A 479 -7.65 7.40 -14.80
C ILE A 479 -7.77 5.89 -14.58
N GLY A 480 -7.46 5.08 -15.59
CA GLY A 480 -7.47 3.62 -15.47
C GLY A 480 -6.46 3.12 -14.43
N LYS A 481 -5.26 3.68 -14.39
CA LYS A 481 -4.24 3.37 -13.38
C LYS A 481 -4.66 3.83 -11.98
N LEU A 482 -5.22 5.03 -11.88
CA LEU A 482 -5.79 5.52 -10.62
C LEU A 482 -6.86 4.55 -10.12
N ALA A 483 -7.89 4.27 -10.92
CA ALA A 483 -8.96 3.36 -10.57
C ALA A 483 -8.46 1.95 -10.27
N GLY A 484 -7.45 1.48 -11.01
CA GLY A 484 -6.82 0.17 -10.80
C GLY A 484 -6.21 -0.01 -9.42
N GLY A 485 -5.64 1.06 -8.86
CA GLY A 485 -5.08 1.05 -7.50
C GLY A 485 -6.14 1.01 -6.38
N PHE A 486 -7.38 1.40 -6.68
CA PHE A 486 -8.48 1.48 -5.71
C PHE A 486 -9.53 0.38 -5.93
N GLY A 487 -9.14 -0.87 -5.79
CA GLY A 487 -10.03 -2.01 -6.04
C GLY A 487 -11.27 -2.05 -5.11
N ASN A 488 -11.18 -1.52 -3.90
CA ASN A 488 -12.24 -1.45 -2.89
C ASN A 488 -12.74 -0.01 -2.66
N ALA A 489 -12.92 0.77 -3.72
CA ALA A 489 -13.47 2.11 -3.65
C ALA A 489 -14.44 2.37 -4.80
N TYR A 490 -15.36 3.30 -4.62
CA TYR A 490 -16.15 3.84 -5.71
C TYR A 490 -15.36 4.87 -6.51
N ILE A 491 -15.44 4.77 -7.82
CA ILE A 491 -14.91 5.76 -8.76
C ILE A 491 -16.07 6.55 -9.32
N VAL A 492 -16.20 7.80 -8.91
CA VAL A 492 -17.25 8.69 -9.39
C VAL A 492 -16.70 9.54 -10.53
N VAL A 493 -17.33 9.44 -11.69
CA VAL A 493 -16.98 10.22 -12.88
C VAL A 493 -18.03 11.31 -13.04
N GLU A 494 -17.64 12.56 -12.76
CA GLU A 494 -18.52 13.72 -12.82
C GLU A 494 -18.29 14.53 -14.09
N GLY A 495 -19.35 14.78 -14.85
CA GLY A 495 -19.32 15.70 -15.97
C GLY A 495 -19.74 17.11 -15.55
N ASN A 496 -18.94 18.10 -15.92
CA ASN A 496 -19.20 19.51 -15.65
C ASN A 496 -19.21 20.31 -16.96
N THR A 497 -20.07 21.32 -17.04
CA THR A 497 -20.13 22.26 -18.16
C THR A 497 -19.91 23.69 -17.66
N ASP A 498 -19.71 24.60 -18.58
CA ASP A 498 -19.70 26.05 -18.29
C ASP A 498 -21.11 26.64 -18.21
N ALA A 499 -21.22 27.82 -17.64
CA ALA A 499 -22.48 28.54 -17.45
C ALA A 499 -22.75 29.58 -18.56
N SER A 500 -22.01 29.60 -19.68
CA SER A 500 -22.14 30.62 -20.72
C SER A 500 -23.51 30.66 -21.40
N ARG A 501 -24.26 29.54 -21.36
CA ARG A 501 -25.60 29.44 -21.91
C ARG A 501 -26.69 29.38 -20.83
N ARG A 502 -26.38 29.79 -19.62
CA ARG A 502 -27.37 29.82 -18.51
C ARG A 502 -28.51 30.80 -18.86
N GLY A 503 -29.75 30.33 -18.69
CA GLY A 503 -30.92 31.08 -19.07
C GLY A 503 -31.32 30.99 -20.56
N VAL A 504 -30.51 30.34 -21.40
CA VAL A 504 -30.79 30.10 -22.83
C VAL A 504 -31.14 28.63 -23.08
N VAL A 505 -30.43 27.71 -22.43
CA VAL A 505 -30.67 26.27 -22.53
C VAL A 505 -31.29 25.77 -21.22
N PRO A 506 -32.30 24.88 -21.27
CA PRO A 506 -32.85 24.25 -20.06
C PRO A 506 -31.79 23.51 -19.26
N GLU A 507 -31.84 23.65 -17.93
CA GLU A 507 -30.82 23.10 -17.03
C GLU A 507 -30.75 21.57 -17.06
N ASP A 508 -31.90 20.92 -17.15
CA ASP A 508 -32.02 19.46 -17.25
C ASP A 508 -31.29 18.89 -18.47
N LEU A 509 -31.40 19.57 -19.62
CA LEU A 509 -30.65 19.18 -20.83
C LEU A 509 -29.14 19.30 -20.66
N VAL A 510 -28.70 20.32 -19.93
CA VAL A 510 -27.24 20.52 -19.67
C VAL A 510 -26.71 19.51 -18.66
N ILE A 511 -27.50 19.15 -17.66
CA ILE A 511 -27.21 18.08 -16.70
C ILE A 511 -27.10 16.76 -17.46
N GLN A 512 -28.09 16.41 -18.31
CA GLN A 512 -28.03 15.18 -19.09
C GLN A 512 -26.84 15.16 -20.04
N PHE A 513 -26.55 16.25 -20.70
CA PHE A 513 -25.37 16.35 -21.59
C PHE A 513 -24.03 16.15 -20.86
N SER A 514 -23.91 16.70 -19.67
CA SER A 514 -22.71 16.49 -18.85
C SER A 514 -22.61 15.05 -18.34
N TYR A 515 -23.75 14.41 -18.01
CA TYR A 515 -23.82 13.00 -17.67
C TYR A 515 -23.35 12.13 -18.85
N ASP A 516 -23.87 12.37 -20.07
CA ASP A 516 -23.51 11.59 -21.26
C ASP A 516 -22.01 11.65 -21.57
N ARG A 517 -21.38 12.80 -21.33
CA ARG A 517 -19.93 12.97 -21.47
C ARG A 517 -19.14 12.17 -20.43
N ALA A 518 -19.55 12.21 -19.17
CA ALA A 518 -18.93 11.42 -18.10
C ALA A 518 -19.12 9.90 -18.35
N ASP A 519 -20.27 9.49 -18.85
CA ASP A 519 -20.56 8.10 -19.20
C ASP A 519 -19.72 7.61 -20.40
N ALA A 520 -19.45 8.47 -21.37
CA ALA A 520 -18.53 8.15 -22.46
C ALA A 520 -17.10 7.91 -21.95
N VAL A 521 -16.63 8.67 -20.98
CA VAL A 521 -15.33 8.45 -20.33
C VAL A 521 -15.33 7.12 -19.57
N LYS A 522 -16.36 6.84 -18.75
CA LYS A 522 -16.53 5.54 -18.08
C LYS A 522 -16.48 4.39 -19.09
N LYS A 523 -17.24 4.44 -20.16
CA LYS A 523 -17.29 3.40 -21.20
C LYS A 523 -15.92 3.18 -21.85
N ALA A 524 -15.18 4.25 -22.13
CA ALA A 524 -13.84 4.17 -22.71
C ALA A 524 -12.84 3.47 -21.76
N ILE A 525 -12.94 3.73 -20.45
CA ILE A 525 -12.11 3.08 -19.43
C ILE A 525 -12.45 1.58 -19.34
N LEU A 526 -13.75 1.23 -19.28
CA LEU A 526 -14.20 -0.16 -19.19
C LEU A 526 -13.89 -0.98 -20.45
N ALA A 527 -13.79 -0.34 -21.62
CA ALA A 527 -13.37 -1.01 -22.86
C ALA A 527 -11.88 -1.37 -22.86
N LYS A 528 -11.07 -0.63 -22.10
CA LYS A 528 -9.61 -0.80 -22.07
C LYS A 528 -9.14 -1.71 -20.94
N TYR A 529 -9.85 -1.71 -19.81
CA TYR A 529 -9.49 -2.43 -18.60
C TYR A 529 -10.64 -3.28 -18.09
N LYS A 530 -10.30 -4.43 -17.51
CA LYS A 530 -11.25 -5.35 -16.88
C LYS A 530 -11.61 -4.86 -15.46
N PHE A 531 -12.51 -3.88 -15.38
CA PHE A 531 -13.10 -3.43 -14.13
C PHE A 531 -14.48 -4.04 -13.87
N ASN A 532 -14.91 -4.04 -12.61
CA ASN A 532 -16.31 -4.20 -12.28
C ASN A 532 -17.06 -2.91 -12.65
N PRO A 533 -18.06 -2.94 -13.57
CA PRO A 533 -18.79 -1.74 -13.97
C PRO A 533 -19.51 -1.03 -12.81
N ASP A 534 -19.91 -1.78 -11.75
CA ASP A 534 -20.59 -1.23 -10.58
C ASP A 534 -19.68 -0.42 -9.67
N GLN A 535 -18.36 -0.56 -9.82
CA GLN A 535 -17.38 0.30 -9.15
C GLN A 535 -17.49 1.76 -9.65
N PHE A 536 -17.96 1.96 -10.88
CA PHE A 536 -18.03 3.27 -11.50
C PHE A 536 -19.43 3.87 -11.41
N LYS A 537 -19.53 5.04 -10.81
CA LYS A 537 -20.73 5.88 -10.80
C LYS A 537 -20.55 7.05 -11.75
N VAL A 538 -21.62 7.53 -12.35
CA VAL A 538 -21.62 8.68 -13.27
C VAL A 538 -22.56 9.75 -12.73
N VAL A 539 -22.10 11.00 -12.74
CA VAL A 539 -22.86 12.16 -12.29
C VAL A 539 -22.77 13.25 -13.36
N GLY A 540 -23.89 13.85 -13.70
CA GLY A 540 -23.96 15.05 -14.52
C GLY A 540 -24.28 16.25 -13.64
N ASN A 541 -23.35 17.20 -13.52
CA ASN A 541 -23.52 18.42 -12.72
C ASN A 541 -24.04 19.60 -13.53
N GLY A 542 -24.00 19.52 -14.88
CA GLY A 542 -24.24 20.68 -15.71
C GLY A 542 -23.28 21.82 -15.32
N TRP A 543 -23.83 22.99 -15.03
CA TRP A 543 -23.07 24.18 -14.56
C TRP A 543 -23.16 24.39 -13.04
N LYS A 544 -23.65 23.43 -12.25
CA LYS A 544 -23.89 23.58 -10.80
C LYS A 544 -22.60 23.60 -9.98
N ASN A 545 -21.50 23.04 -10.52
CA ASN A 545 -20.25 22.86 -9.80
C ASN A 545 -19.09 23.60 -10.50
N PRO A 546 -19.09 24.96 -10.54
CA PRO A 546 -17.98 25.72 -11.11
C PRO A 546 -16.74 25.62 -10.20
N LEU A 547 -15.55 25.70 -10.81
CA LEU A 547 -14.31 25.86 -10.05
C LEU A 547 -14.34 27.19 -9.28
N ALA A 548 -13.83 27.18 -8.04
CA ALA A 548 -13.91 28.33 -7.14
C ALA A 548 -13.40 29.66 -7.75
N ASN A 549 -12.35 29.59 -8.57
CA ASN A 549 -11.75 30.75 -9.21
C ASN A 549 -12.26 30.98 -10.66
N CYS A 550 -13.31 30.25 -11.09
CA CYS A 550 -13.81 30.27 -12.47
C CYS A 550 -15.34 30.44 -12.50
N THR A 551 -15.85 31.46 -11.81
CA THR A 551 -17.29 31.67 -11.63
C THR A 551 -17.92 32.67 -12.62
N ASP A 552 -17.13 33.40 -13.40
CA ASP A 552 -17.62 34.35 -14.39
C ASP A 552 -18.00 33.66 -15.71
N PRO A 553 -19.31 33.59 -16.08
CA PRO A 553 -19.76 32.96 -17.31
C PRO A 553 -19.43 33.77 -18.58
N GLY A 554 -19.05 35.03 -18.44
CA GLY A 554 -18.58 35.88 -19.53
C GLY A 554 -17.11 35.68 -19.89
N ASN A 555 -16.33 35.02 -19.00
CA ASN A 555 -14.91 34.79 -19.21
C ASN A 555 -14.67 33.46 -19.96
N PRO A 556 -14.09 33.47 -21.18
CA PRO A 556 -13.85 32.26 -21.96
C PRO A 556 -12.90 31.26 -21.28
N GLU A 557 -11.93 31.73 -20.47
CA GLU A 557 -10.97 30.87 -19.74
C GLU A 557 -11.68 30.14 -18.61
N HIS A 558 -12.56 30.84 -17.85
CA HIS A 558 -13.40 30.22 -16.82
C HIS A 558 -14.31 29.16 -17.42
N ASN A 559 -14.92 29.47 -18.55
CA ASN A 559 -15.78 28.53 -19.27
C ASN A 559 -14.99 27.30 -19.73
N ARG A 560 -13.78 27.49 -20.26
CA ARG A 560 -12.91 26.37 -20.66
C ARG A 560 -12.52 25.48 -19.48
N ALA A 561 -12.17 26.07 -18.34
CA ALA A 561 -11.79 25.35 -17.13
C ALA A 561 -12.98 24.54 -16.55
N ASN A 562 -14.20 25.11 -16.63
CA ASN A 562 -15.40 24.45 -16.13
C ASN A 562 -15.90 23.30 -17.02
N ARG A 563 -15.54 23.25 -18.31
CA ARG A 563 -15.80 22.09 -19.18
C ARG A 563 -14.82 20.97 -18.88
N ARG A 564 -15.07 20.22 -17.81
CA ARG A 564 -14.19 19.17 -17.31
C ARG A 564 -14.94 17.92 -16.91
N VAL A 565 -14.23 16.81 -16.92
CA VAL A 565 -14.60 15.60 -16.18
C VAL A 565 -13.77 15.57 -14.90
N GLU A 566 -14.41 15.32 -13.77
CA GLU A 566 -13.77 15.16 -12.48
C GLU A 566 -13.93 13.71 -12.02
N VAL A 567 -12.84 13.08 -11.64
CA VAL A 567 -12.82 11.73 -11.10
C VAL A 567 -12.58 11.82 -9.61
N LYS A 568 -13.50 11.26 -8.84
CA LYS A 568 -13.42 11.22 -7.38
C LYS A 568 -13.40 9.79 -6.90
N VAL A 569 -12.66 9.54 -5.83
CA VAL A 569 -12.55 8.25 -5.17
C VAL A 569 -13.19 8.33 -3.81
N PHE A 570 -14.11 7.41 -3.52
CA PHE A 570 -14.80 7.30 -2.25
C PHE A 570 -14.61 5.88 -1.68
N PRO A 571 -14.35 5.73 -0.36
CA PRO A 571 -14.26 4.43 0.26
C PRO A 571 -15.62 3.72 0.21
N PHE A 572 -15.61 2.38 0.28
CA PHE A 572 -16.80 1.65 0.69
C PHE A 572 -16.98 1.88 2.19
N GLU A 573 -18.15 2.31 2.61
CA GLU A 573 -18.49 2.26 4.03
C GLU A 573 -18.63 0.78 4.41
N SER A 574 -17.79 0.33 5.34
CA SER A 574 -18.05 -0.93 6.04
C SER A 574 -19.19 -0.66 7.02
N ASP A 575 -20.32 -1.34 6.85
CA ASP A 575 -21.36 -1.42 7.87
C ASP A 575 -20.79 -1.93 9.21
#